data_ff351ac1042651cf37fe990c539d0ca0
#
_entry.id   ff351ac1042651cf37fe990c539d0ca0
#
_cell.length_a   1.000
_cell.length_b   1.000
_cell.length_c   1.000
_cell.angle_alpha   90.00
_cell.angle_beta   90.00
_cell.angle_gamma   90.00
#
_symmetry.space_group_name_H-M   'P 1'
#
loop_
_entity.id
_entity.type
_entity.pdbx_description
1 polymer ?
#
loop_
_entity_poly.entity_id
_entity_poly.type
_entity_poly.pdbx_seq_one_letter_code
_entity_poly.pdbx_strand_id
1 'polypeptide(L)'
;EQYFKKKGINFFMIHIGGYAGHLSKKIREKINSRPTDVLICGHSHLLRVGYDSEKLLCINPGAAGNHGFHKIRTMLNFKIQNGKIKDLRVIELGKRGNLLTT
;
A
#
# COMPACT_ATOMS: atom_id res chain seq x y z
N GLU A 1 -10.42 5.03 7.69
CA GLU A 1 -10.28 5.05 6.22
C GLU A 1 -10.19 6.48 5.72
N GLN A 2 -9.41 6.69 4.68
CA GLN A 2 -9.23 8.01 4.07
C GLN A 2 -9.29 7.93 2.56
N TYR A 3 -9.92 8.93 1.97
CA TYR A 3 -9.92 9.16 0.53
C TYR A 3 -9.23 10.48 0.27
N PHE A 4 -8.31 10.50 -0.67
CA PHE A 4 -7.67 11.76 -1.07
C PHE A 4 -7.24 11.69 -2.52
N LYS A 5 -7.08 12.87 -3.12
CA LYS A 5 -6.61 12.99 -4.49
C LYS A 5 -5.31 13.76 -4.50
N LYS A 6 -4.34 13.27 -5.23
CA LYS A 6 -3.06 13.95 -5.39
C LYS A 6 -2.58 13.86 -6.82
N LYS A 7 -2.34 15.01 -7.42
CA LYS A 7 -1.84 15.11 -8.81
C LYS A 7 -2.65 14.25 -9.79
N GLY A 8 -3.98 14.30 -9.66
CA GLY A 8 -4.89 13.58 -10.54
C GLY A 8 -5.13 12.12 -10.22
N ILE A 9 -4.48 11.59 -9.18
CA ILE A 9 -4.64 10.19 -8.77
C ILE A 9 -5.52 10.11 -7.53
N ASN A 10 -6.54 9.23 -7.57
CA ASN A 10 -7.44 9.01 -6.45
C ASN A 10 -6.93 7.87 -5.59
N PHE A 11 -6.68 8.17 -4.31
CA PHE A 11 -6.18 7.21 -3.33
C PHE A 11 -7.27 6.85 -2.32
N PHE A 12 -7.35 5.59 -1.97
CA PHE A 12 -8.13 5.11 -0.85
C PHE A 12 -7.20 4.37 0.11
N MET A 13 -7.15 4.81 1.36
CA MET A 13 -6.31 4.22 2.38
C MET A 13 -7.17 3.61 3.47
N ILE A 14 -6.94 2.35 3.79
CA ILE A 14 -7.65 1.62 4.82
C ILE A 14 -6.71 0.62 5.49
N HIS A 15 -6.89 0.41 6.81
CA HIS A 15 -5.99 -0.47 7.56
C HIS A 15 -6.07 -1.93 7.08
N ILE A 16 -7.27 -2.49 7.02
CA ILE A 16 -7.47 -3.87 6.58
C ILE A 16 -8.25 -3.90 5.28
N GLY A 17 -7.59 -4.27 4.19
CA GLY A 17 -8.25 -4.27 2.88
C GLY A 17 -7.95 -5.48 2.02
N GLY A 18 -6.96 -6.29 2.40
CA GLY A 18 -6.52 -7.41 1.59
C GLY A 18 -5.40 -7.03 0.63
N TYR A 19 -5.33 -7.68 -0.50
CA TYR A 19 -4.31 -7.45 -1.50
C TYR A 19 -4.85 -7.80 -2.89
N ALA A 20 -4.11 -7.47 -3.93
CA ALA A 20 -4.53 -7.69 -5.31
C ALA A 20 -5.00 -9.13 -5.54
N GLY A 21 -6.20 -9.29 -6.10
CA GLY A 21 -6.82 -10.59 -6.30
C GLY A 21 -7.55 -11.16 -5.09
N HIS A 22 -7.40 -10.54 -3.92
CA HIS A 22 -7.95 -11.04 -2.65
C HIS A 22 -8.57 -9.91 -1.82
N LEU A 23 -9.24 -8.97 -2.46
CA LEU A 23 -9.97 -7.91 -1.78
C LEU A 23 -11.31 -8.44 -1.28
N SER A 24 -11.72 -8.00 -0.07
CA SER A 24 -13.01 -8.38 0.47
C SER A 24 -14.14 -7.74 -0.33
N LYS A 25 -15.34 -8.33 -0.22
CA LYS A 25 -16.53 -7.77 -0.85
C LYS A 25 -16.79 -6.33 -0.38
N LYS A 26 -16.62 -6.07 0.90
CA LYS A 26 -16.82 -4.76 1.49
C LYS A 26 -15.89 -3.71 0.85
N ILE A 27 -14.64 -4.07 0.66
CA ILE A 27 -13.66 -3.18 0.03
C ILE A 27 -14.00 -2.94 -1.43
N ARG A 28 -14.41 -3.97 -2.17
CA ARG A 28 -14.83 -3.82 -3.57
C ARG A 28 -16.03 -2.89 -3.71
N GLU A 29 -16.99 -2.98 -2.80
CA GLU A 29 -18.14 -2.09 -2.79
C GLU A 29 -17.72 -0.63 -2.57
N LYS A 30 -16.79 -0.38 -1.65
CA LYS A 30 -16.28 0.96 -1.40
C LYS A 30 -15.52 1.52 -2.60
N ILE A 31 -14.71 0.72 -3.25
CA ILE A 31 -13.96 1.13 -4.44
C ILE A 31 -14.92 1.44 -5.59
N ASN A 32 -15.98 0.64 -5.74
CA ASN A 32 -16.97 0.87 -6.79
C ASN A 32 -17.83 2.11 -6.55
N SER A 33 -17.99 2.52 -5.30
CA SER A 33 -18.78 3.70 -4.96
C SER A 33 -18.03 5.02 -5.15
N ARG A 34 -16.71 4.98 -5.24
CA ARG A 34 -15.86 6.17 -5.45
C ARG A 34 -14.73 5.83 -6.40
N PRO A 35 -14.37 6.73 -7.32
CA PRO A 35 -13.22 6.51 -8.19
C PRO A 35 -11.97 6.27 -7.36
N THR A 36 -11.29 5.17 -7.59
CA THR A 36 -10.07 4.79 -6.87
C THR A 36 -9.05 4.25 -7.87
N ASP A 37 -7.88 4.84 -7.87
CA ASP A 37 -6.76 4.40 -8.71
C ASP A 37 -5.75 3.59 -7.92
N VAL A 38 -5.57 3.95 -6.65
CA VAL A 38 -4.60 3.30 -5.76
C VAL A 38 -5.28 2.98 -4.43
N LEU A 39 -5.21 1.72 -4.05
CA LEU A 39 -5.65 1.25 -2.74
C LEU A 39 -4.42 0.99 -1.87
N ILE A 40 -4.35 1.64 -0.71
CA ILE A 40 -3.27 1.46 0.25
C ILE A 40 -3.81 0.77 1.49
N CYS A 41 -3.24 -0.38 1.83
CA CYS A 41 -3.63 -1.20 2.97
C CYS A 41 -2.44 -1.48 3.87
N GLY A 42 -2.73 -1.87 5.11
CA GLY A 42 -1.72 -2.27 6.06
C GLY A 42 -2.09 -3.60 6.73
N HIS A 43 -2.00 -3.64 8.04
CA HIS A 43 -2.37 -4.74 8.92
C HIS A 43 -1.47 -5.99 8.85
N SER A 44 -1.27 -6.59 7.68
CA SER A 44 -0.47 -7.81 7.57
C SER A 44 1.01 -7.59 7.82
N HIS A 45 1.48 -6.35 7.70
CA HIS A 45 2.89 -5.96 7.79
C HIS A 45 3.76 -6.58 6.68
N LEU A 46 3.14 -7.14 5.67
CA LEU A 46 3.83 -7.75 4.54
C LEU A 46 3.80 -6.83 3.33
N LEU A 47 4.97 -6.58 2.78
CA LEU A 47 5.09 -5.80 1.55
C LEU A 47 4.38 -6.52 0.41
N ARG A 48 3.42 -5.83 -0.23
CA ARG A 48 2.73 -6.34 -1.41
C ARG A 48 2.42 -5.18 -2.34
N VAL A 49 2.74 -5.35 -3.61
CA VAL A 49 2.42 -4.38 -4.65
C VAL A 49 1.93 -5.14 -5.87
N GLY A 50 0.76 -4.79 -6.37
CA GLY A 50 0.22 -5.42 -7.55
C GLY A 50 -1.08 -4.78 -8.02
N TYR A 51 -1.47 -5.08 -9.25
CA TYR A 51 -2.73 -4.61 -9.79
C TYR A 51 -3.82 -5.66 -9.56
N ASP A 52 -4.93 -5.24 -8.95
CA ASP A 52 -6.12 -6.10 -8.81
C ASP A 52 -6.90 -6.15 -10.13
N SER A 53 -6.85 -5.06 -10.87
CA SER A 53 -7.40 -4.94 -12.21
C SER A 53 -6.46 -4.04 -13.00
N GLU A 54 -6.72 -3.86 -14.28
CA GLU A 54 -5.90 -3.00 -15.12
C GLU A 54 -5.72 -1.58 -14.56
N LYS A 55 -6.66 -1.13 -13.73
CA LYS A 55 -6.71 0.25 -13.26
C LYS A 55 -6.51 0.43 -11.77
N LEU A 56 -6.54 -0.64 -10.98
CA LEU A 56 -6.44 -0.54 -9.52
C LEU A 56 -5.10 -1.09 -9.04
N LEU A 57 -4.24 -0.20 -8.61
CA LEU A 57 -2.97 -0.55 -7.99
C LEU A 57 -3.19 -0.75 -6.48
N CYS A 58 -2.89 -1.94 -5.98
CA CYS A 58 -2.99 -2.25 -4.55
C CYS A 58 -1.60 -2.26 -3.94
N ILE A 59 -1.43 -1.50 -2.87
CA ILE A 59 -0.15 -1.35 -2.19
C ILE A 59 -0.32 -1.67 -0.71
N ASN A 60 0.56 -2.53 -0.19
CA ASN A 60 0.85 -2.63 1.23
C ASN A 60 2.35 -2.38 1.38
N PRO A 61 2.76 -1.26 2.01
CA PRO A 61 4.19 -0.92 2.10
C PRO A 61 4.96 -1.79 3.09
N GLY A 62 4.31 -2.76 3.73
CA GLY A 62 4.92 -3.52 4.80
C GLY A 62 4.89 -2.73 6.10
N ALA A 63 5.86 -2.96 6.97
CA ALA A 63 5.95 -2.26 8.23
C ALA A 63 7.34 -1.67 8.45
N ALA A 64 7.37 -0.39 8.83
CA ALA A 64 8.62 0.30 9.17
C ALA A 64 9.02 0.07 10.63
N GLY A 65 8.08 -0.36 11.48
CA GLY A 65 8.32 -0.60 12.90
C GLY A 65 8.73 -2.02 13.22
N ASN A 66 8.88 -2.29 14.51
CA ASN A 66 9.36 -3.58 15.01
C ASN A 66 8.24 -4.53 15.48
N HIS A 67 6.99 -4.07 15.52
CA HIS A 67 5.85 -4.89 15.91
C HIS A 67 5.29 -5.67 14.74
N GLY A 68 5.03 -6.97 14.94
CA GLY A 68 4.39 -7.83 13.95
C GLY A 68 5.23 -9.06 13.63
N PHE A 69 4.84 -9.76 12.58
CA PHE A 69 5.47 -11.01 12.15
C PHE A 69 6.34 -10.87 10.91
N HIS A 70 6.50 -9.67 10.41
CA HIS A 70 7.37 -9.43 9.25
C HIS A 70 8.84 -9.60 9.64
N LYS A 71 9.64 -10.11 8.73
CA LYS A 71 11.07 -10.35 8.98
C LYS A 71 11.91 -9.12 8.69
N ILE A 72 11.54 -8.35 7.69
CA ILE A 72 12.25 -7.16 7.25
C ILE A 72 11.31 -5.98 7.33
N ARG A 73 11.80 -4.88 7.88
CA ARG A 73 11.06 -3.63 7.90
C ARG A 73 11.19 -2.96 6.55
N THR A 74 10.08 -2.48 6.01
CA THR A 74 10.04 -1.89 4.67
C THR A 74 9.23 -0.63 4.63
N MET A 75 9.46 0.18 3.60
CA MET A 75 8.62 1.28 3.20
C MET A 75 8.69 1.42 1.67
N LEU A 76 7.76 2.15 1.10
CA LEU A 76 7.72 2.38 -0.34
C LEU A 76 7.87 3.86 -0.65
N ASN A 77 8.55 4.12 -1.74
CA ASN A 77 8.71 5.46 -2.30
C ASN A 77 8.28 5.42 -3.76
N PHE A 78 7.55 6.41 -4.20
CA PHE A 78 7.17 6.52 -5.60
C PHE A 78 6.97 7.98 -5.98
N LYS A 79 6.93 8.21 -7.30
CA LYS A 79 6.66 9.53 -7.87
C LYS A 79 5.33 9.51 -8.58
N ILE A 80 4.66 10.66 -8.60
CA ILE A 80 3.47 10.85 -9.42
C ILE A 80 3.85 11.79 -10.54
N GLN A 81 3.70 11.32 -11.77
CA GLN A 81 4.06 12.08 -12.95
C GLN A 81 3.04 11.82 -14.05
N ASN A 82 2.47 12.88 -14.60
CA ASN A 82 1.48 12.80 -15.67
C ASN A 82 0.29 11.88 -15.33
N GLY A 83 -0.21 11.95 -14.08
CA GLY A 83 -1.32 11.13 -13.63
C GLY A 83 -0.99 9.66 -13.42
N LYS A 84 0.29 9.30 -13.33
CA LYS A 84 0.73 7.91 -13.18
C LYS A 84 1.71 7.76 -12.02
N ILE A 85 1.67 6.61 -11.38
CA ILE A 85 2.67 6.20 -10.39
C ILE A 85 3.91 5.74 -11.15
N LYS A 86 5.05 6.33 -10.81
CA LYS A 86 6.35 6.00 -11.43
C LYS A 86 7.42 5.80 -10.37
N ASP A 87 8.45 5.07 -10.75
CA ASP A 87 9.64 4.84 -9.91
C ASP A 87 9.28 4.32 -8.53
N LEU A 88 8.36 3.37 -8.48
CA LEU A 88 8.00 2.73 -7.22
C LEU A 88 9.18 1.90 -6.74
N ARG A 89 9.67 2.22 -5.54
CA ARG A 89 10.85 1.58 -4.95
C ARG A 89 10.54 1.06 -3.57
N VAL A 90 11.09 -0.12 -3.27
CA VAL A 90 11.06 -0.69 -1.93
C VAL A 90 12.32 -0.21 -1.19
N ILE A 91 12.12 0.32 0.00
CA ILE A 91 13.23 0.70 0.87
C ILE A 91 13.24 -0.28 2.04
N GLU A 92 14.29 -1.07 2.16
CA GLU A 92 14.46 -1.99 3.27
C GLU A 92 15.16 -1.24 4.41
N LEU A 93 14.52 -1.29 5.60
CA LEU A 93 15.02 -0.59 6.79
C LEU A 93 15.80 -1.51 7.71
N GLY A 94 15.99 -2.76 7.33
CA GLY A 94 16.67 -3.76 8.13
C GLY A 94 15.71 -4.76 8.75
N LYS A 95 16.28 -5.70 9.50
CA LYS A 95 15.49 -6.76 10.12
C LYS A 95 14.60 -6.22 11.23
N ARG A 96 13.42 -6.82 11.38
CA ARG A 96 12.54 -6.53 12.51
C ARG A 96 13.25 -6.91 13.81
N GLY A 97 13.11 -6.05 14.82
CA GLY A 97 13.77 -6.26 16.10
C GLY A 97 15.23 -5.81 16.13
N ASN A 98 15.77 -5.41 15.01
CA ASN A 98 17.11 -4.88 14.92
C ASN A 98 17.04 -3.41 15.36
N LEU A 99 17.39 -3.15 16.59
CA LEU A 99 17.44 -1.77 17.05
C LEU A 99 18.57 -1.06 16.31
N LEU A 100 18.25 0.10 15.79
CA LEU A 100 19.26 0.95 15.20
C LEU A 100 20.07 1.57 16.32
N THR A 101 20.85 0.74 16.93
CA THR A 101 21.73 1.13 17.99
C THR A 101 23.02 1.71 17.49
N THR A 102 23.09 1.83 16.25
CA THR A 102 24.23 2.49 15.65
C THR A 102 24.13 3.98 15.84
#